data_f7093bb6883e531637676f7306ca71cc
#
_entry.id   f7093bb6883e531637676f7306ca71cc
#
_cell.length_a   1.000
_cell.length_b   1.000
_cell.length_c   1.000
_cell.angle_alpha   90.00
_cell.angle_beta   90.00
_cell.angle_gamma   90.00
#
_symmetry.space_group_name_H-M   'P 1'
#
loop_
_entity.id
_entity.type
_entity.pdbx_description
1 polymer ?
#
loop_
_entity_poly.entity_id
_entity_poly.type
_entity_poly.pdbx_seq_one_letter_code
_entity_poly.pdbx_strand_id
1 'polypeptide(L)'
;TYYDYQMVTNPAALFSENEVLQILEQMFPVKDAELRDTQTLNVAYGFYLNIITGELYKKNYAKAREYLALVSVTTIPAEIYYIHFNLRYLKNLTYYLYTGKMRYYKEVIAVIDMIESFGDVRLAEGMKKEMLQLTAGRTFNLEKGQFPLNIVTEK
;
A
#
# COMPACT_ATOMS: atom_id res chain seq x y z
N THR A 1 7.46 5.63 -11.85
CA THR A 1 6.98 4.36 -11.30
C THR A 1 6.47 4.54 -9.87
N TYR A 2 5.77 3.56 -9.37
CA TYR A 2 5.29 3.53 -7.99
C TYR A 2 6.42 3.80 -6.98
N TYR A 3 7.55 3.13 -7.17
CA TYR A 3 8.71 3.28 -6.30
C TYR A 3 9.37 4.66 -6.43
N ASP A 4 9.56 5.12 -7.66
CA ASP A 4 10.15 6.44 -7.91
C ASP A 4 9.27 7.55 -7.32
N TYR A 5 7.96 7.38 -7.39
CA TYR A 5 7.00 8.34 -6.85
C TYR A 5 7.11 8.44 -5.33
N GLN A 6 7.32 7.34 -4.64
CA GLN A 6 7.53 7.34 -3.19
C GLN A 6 8.81 8.05 -2.77
N MET A 7 9.87 7.91 -3.55
CA MET A 7 11.15 8.55 -3.25
C MET A 7 11.12 10.05 -3.44
N VAL A 8 10.33 10.53 -4.39
CA VAL A 8 10.34 11.94 -4.81
C VAL A 8 9.26 12.76 -4.11
N THR A 9 8.12 12.17 -3.79
CA THR A 9 6.99 12.89 -3.22
C THR A 9 6.37 12.14 -2.05
N ASN A 10 6.64 12.60 -0.84
CA ASN A 10 5.84 12.23 0.32
C ASN A 10 5.00 13.45 0.71
N PRO A 11 3.74 13.56 0.23
CA PRO A 11 2.90 14.70 0.57
C PRO A 11 2.68 14.86 2.06
N ALA A 12 2.71 13.76 2.81
CA ALA A 12 2.55 13.80 4.27
C ALA A 12 3.67 14.57 4.97
N ALA A 13 4.85 14.72 4.34
CA ALA A 13 5.93 15.54 4.90
C ALA A 13 5.67 17.04 4.80
N LEU A 14 4.75 17.46 3.92
CA LEU A 14 4.43 18.86 3.67
C LEU A 14 3.24 19.37 4.48
N PHE A 15 2.46 18.47 5.07
CA PHE A 15 1.20 18.79 5.75
C PHE A 15 1.18 18.22 7.17
N SER A 16 0.47 18.90 8.07
CA SER A 16 0.15 18.34 9.39
C SER A 16 -0.83 17.16 9.24
N GLU A 17 -0.95 16.32 10.28
CA GLU A 17 -1.90 15.19 10.28
C GLU A 17 -3.34 15.65 10.04
N ASN A 18 -3.76 16.75 10.65
CA ASN A 18 -5.10 17.29 10.47
C ASN A 18 -5.34 17.78 9.05
N GLU A 19 -4.34 18.41 8.44
CA GLU A 19 -4.43 18.87 7.05
C GLU A 19 -4.53 17.68 6.09
N VAL A 20 -3.73 16.63 6.29
CA VAL A 20 -3.79 15.40 5.50
C VAL A 20 -5.17 14.78 5.59
N LEU A 21 -5.72 14.64 6.79
CA LEU A 21 -7.05 14.06 6.99
C LEU A 21 -8.13 14.87 6.28
N GLN A 22 -8.10 16.20 6.40
CA GLN A 22 -9.04 17.09 5.72
C GLN A 22 -8.96 16.95 4.20
N ILE A 23 -7.76 16.90 3.65
CA ILE A 23 -7.55 16.71 2.21
C ILE A 23 -8.16 15.38 1.77
N LEU A 24 -7.88 14.29 2.48
CA LEU A 24 -8.40 12.97 2.14
C LEU A 24 -9.92 12.91 2.22
N GLU A 25 -10.51 13.49 3.26
CA GLU A 25 -11.97 13.53 3.42
C GLU A 25 -12.67 14.32 2.31
N GLN A 26 -12.01 15.35 1.80
CA GLN A 26 -12.53 16.14 0.68
C GLN A 26 -12.36 15.44 -0.66
N MET A 27 -11.28 14.66 -0.82
CA MET A 27 -11.00 13.97 -2.09
C MET A 27 -11.77 12.68 -2.27
N PHE A 28 -12.11 12.00 -1.19
CA PHE A 28 -12.67 10.65 -1.27
C PHE A 28 -14.02 10.52 -0.57
N PRO A 29 -14.95 9.74 -1.13
CA PRO A 29 -14.84 9.09 -2.44
C PRO A 29 -14.75 10.09 -3.58
N VAL A 30 -14.06 9.73 -4.66
CA VAL A 30 -13.95 10.58 -5.84
C VAL A 30 -15.33 10.71 -6.47
N LYS A 31 -15.83 11.94 -6.57
CA LYS A 31 -17.15 12.22 -7.18
C LYS A 31 -17.11 11.90 -8.67
N ASP A 32 -18.15 11.21 -9.12
CA ASP A 32 -18.31 10.84 -10.53
C ASP A 32 -17.07 10.11 -11.08
N ALA A 33 -16.53 9.18 -10.29
CA ALA A 33 -15.29 8.47 -10.62
C ALA A 33 -15.36 7.76 -11.97
N GLU A 34 -16.55 7.23 -12.32
CA GLU A 34 -16.78 6.55 -13.59
C GLU A 34 -16.74 7.50 -14.80
N LEU A 35 -16.87 8.79 -14.58
CA LEU A 35 -16.79 9.82 -15.62
C LEU A 35 -15.40 10.47 -15.72
N ARG A 36 -14.51 10.16 -14.78
CA ARG A 36 -13.15 10.70 -14.75
C ARG A 36 -12.23 9.87 -15.62
N ASP A 37 -11.26 10.50 -16.25
CA ASP A 37 -10.24 9.76 -16.97
C ASP A 37 -9.29 9.01 -16.01
N THR A 38 -8.64 7.98 -16.56
CA THR A 38 -7.72 7.13 -15.80
C THR A 38 -6.55 7.92 -15.19
N GLN A 39 -6.06 8.92 -15.91
CA GLN A 39 -4.95 9.76 -15.42
C GLN A 39 -5.35 10.55 -14.18
N THR A 40 -6.53 11.17 -14.19
CA THR A 40 -7.05 11.91 -13.03
C THR A 40 -7.23 11.00 -11.83
N LEU A 41 -7.77 9.80 -12.03
CA LEU A 41 -7.95 8.82 -10.96
C LEU A 41 -6.60 8.32 -10.43
N ASN A 42 -5.64 8.07 -11.30
CA ASN A 42 -4.30 7.64 -10.88
C ASN A 42 -3.60 8.71 -10.04
N VAL A 43 -3.74 9.99 -10.37
CA VAL A 43 -3.18 11.08 -9.56
C VAL A 43 -3.82 11.12 -8.18
N ALA A 44 -5.16 11.09 -8.11
CA ALA A 44 -5.89 11.15 -6.84
C ALA A 44 -5.54 9.96 -5.94
N TYR A 45 -5.64 8.75 -6.47
CA TYR A 45 -5.36 7.54 -5.70
C TYR A 45 -3.87 7.38 -5.42
N GLY A 46 -3.00 7.83 -6.33
CA GLY A 46 -1.55 7.86 -6.09
C GLY A 46 -1.20 8.70 -4.88
N PHE A 47 -1.79 9.87 -4.75
CA PHE A 47 -1.64 10.74 -3.58
C PHE A 47 -2.06 10.01 -2.29
N TYR A 48 -3.25 9.41 -2.31
CA TYR A 48 -3.79 8.64 -1.19
C TYR A 48 -2.86 7.48 -0.77
N LEU A 49 -2.44 6.68 -1.74
CA LEU A 49 -1.56 5.54 -1.48
C LEU A 49 -0.20 5.97 -0.92
N ASN A 50 0.34 7.08 -1.40
CA ASN A 50 1.60 7.62 -0.90
C ASN A 50 1.52 8.11 0.54
N ILE A 51 0.43 8.71 0.92
CA ILE A 51 0.21 9.12 2.31
C ILE A 51 0.25 7.90 3.23
N ILE A 52 -0.45 6.83 2.85
CA ILE A 52 -0.45 5.60 3.64
C ILE A 52 0.94 4.99 3.72
N THR A 53 1.64 4.91 2.60
CA THR A 53 3.02 4.40 2.55
C THR A 53 3.95 5.22 3.44
N GLY A 54 3.82 6.54 3.42
CA GLY A 54 4.59 7.42 4.30
C GLY A 54 4.40 7.09 5.78
N GLU A 55 3.17 6.79 6.19
CA GLU A 55 2.89 6.37 7.56
C GLU A 55 3.53 5.02 7.90
N LEU A 56 3.59 4.09 6.95
CA LEU A 56 4.27 2.81 7.16
C LEU A 56 5.78 2.99 7.39
N TYR A 57 6.42 3.88 6.64
CA TYR A 57 7.84 4.19 6.86
C TYR A 57 8.12 4.87 8.20
N LYS A 58 7.16 5.63 8.70
CA LYS A 58 7.23 6.21 10.06
C LYS A 58 6.85 5.23 11.16
N LYS A 59 6.45 4.01 10.81
CA LYS A 59 5.92 3.00 11.74
C LYS A 59 4.61 3.40 12.43
N ASN A 60 3.86 4.31 11.83
CA ASN A 60 2.54 4.74 12.30
C ASN A 60 1.45 3.84 11.72
N TYR A 61 1.47 2.56 12.05
CA TYR A 61 0.59 1.55 11.44
C TYR A 61 -0.89 1.79 11.76
N ALA A 62 -1.20 2.26 12.95
CA ALA A 62 -2.57 2.61 13.33
C ALA A 62 -3.11 3.74 12.46
N LYS A 63 -2.30 4.77 12.20
CA LYS A 63 -2.67 5.89 11.34
C LYS A 63 -2.85 5.46 9.89
N ALA A 64 -1.97 4.61 9.38
CA ALA A 64 -2.11 4.04 8.05
C ALA A 64 -3.44 3.29 7.90
N ARG A 65 -3.82 2.53 8.92
CA ARG A 65 -5.09 1.80 8.97
C ARG A 65 -6.30 2.75 8.96
N GLU A 66 -6.23 3.84 9.72
CA GLU A 66 -7.28 4.86 9.71
C GLU A 66 -7.48 5.46 8.31
N TYR A 67 -6.39 5.80 7.63
CA TYR A 67 -6.45 6.33 6.27
C TYR A 67 -7.01 5.30 5.28
N LEU A 68 -6.65 4.03 5.43
CA LEU A 68 -7.22 2.97 4.58
C LEU A 68 -8.73 2.85 4.72
N ALA A 69 -9.27 3.13 5.90
CA ALA A 69 -10.71 3.06 6.13
C ALA A 69 -11.52 4.17 5.44
N LEU A 70 -10.86 5.24 4.98
CA LEU A 70 -11.53 6.37 4.32
C LEU A 70 -12.03 6.05 2.91
N VAL A 71 -11.46 5.02 2.26
CA VAL A 71 -11.81 4.66 0.89
C VAL A 71 -12.33 3.24 0.83
N SER A 72 -13.57 3.10 0.35
CA SER A 72 -14.13 1.78 0.07
C SER A 72 -13.68 1.31 -1.32
N VAL A 73 -13.25 0.06 -1.42
CA VAL A 73 -12.87 -0.57 -2.69
C VAL A 73 -13.99 -0.49 -3.72
N THR A 74 -15.24 -0.56 -3.27
CA THR A 74 -16.41 -0.52 -4.15
C THR A 74 -16.62 0.83 -4.83
N THR A 75 -15.99 1.90 -4.33
CA THR A 75 -16.05 3.23 -4.93
C THR A 75 -15.03 3.46 -6.03
N ILE A 76 -14.12 2.51 -6.23
CA ILE A 76 -13.07 2.56 -7.25
C ILE A 76 -13.58 1.83 -8.50
N PRO A 77 -13.53 2.43 -9.71
CA PRO A 77 -13.92 1.73 -10.93
C PRO A 77 -13.18 0.40 -11.08
N ALA A 78 -13.93 -0.67 -11.34
CA ALA A 78 -13.41 -2.04 -11.35
C ALA A 78 -12.31 -2.27 -12.39
N GLU A 79 -12.37 -1.52 -13.51
CA GLU A 79 -11.43 -1.64 -14.62
C GLU A 79 -10.06 -1.01 -14.35
N ILE A 80 -9.89 -0.27 -13.27
CA ILE A 80 -8.62 0.38 -12.95
C ILE A 80 -7.78 -0.56 -12.09
N TYR A 81 -7.25 -1.61 -12.71
CA TYR A 81 -6.54 -2.69 -12.03
C TYR A 81 -5.31 -2.24 -11.25
N TYR A 82 -4.57 -1.26 -11.76
CA TYR A 82 -3.38 -0.74 -11.11
C TYR A 82 -3.67 -0.22 -9.69
N ILE A 83 -4.75 0.55 -9.54
CA ILE A 83 -5.16 1.09 -8.24
C ILE A 83 -5.60 -0.05 -7.32
N HIS A 84 -6.40 -1.00 -7.83
CA HIS A 84 -6.87 -2.14 -7.03
C HIS A 84 -5.72 -3.00 -6.52
N PHE A 85 -4.73 -3.29 -7.35
CA PHE A 85 -3.57 -4.08 -6.94
C PHE A 85 -2.73 -3.35 -5.90
N ASN A 86 -2.47 -2.06 -6.11
CA ASN A 86 -1.71 -1.27 -5.16
C ASN A 86 -2.44 -1.14 -3.82
N LEU A 87 -3.74 -0.93 -3.85
CA LEU A 87 -4.54 -0.83 -2.63
C LEU A 87 -4.57 -2.17 -1.87
N ARG A 88 -4.74 -3.28 -2.58
CA ARG A 88 -4.74 -4.61 -1.97
C ARG A 88 -3.38 -4.94 -1.35
N TYR A 89 -2.31 -4.66 -2.06
CA TYR A 89 -0.95 -4.79 -1.54
C TYR A 89 -0.77 -3.98 -0.26
N LEU A 90 -1.08 -2.69 -0.32
CA LEU A 90 -0.83 -1.76 0.77
C LEU A 90 -1.71 -2.04 1.99
N LYS A 91 -2.96 -2.42 1.77
CA LYS A 91 -3.89 -2.80 2.82
C LYS A 91 -3.39 -4.03 3.59
N ASN A 92 -2.99 -5.07 2.88
CA ASN A 92 -2.51 -6.28 3.52
C ASN A 92 -1.16 -6.07 4.20
N LEU A 93 -0.26 -5.29 3.60
CA LEU A 93 1.00 -4.93 4.22
C LEU A 93 0.77 -4.14 5.52
N THR A 94 -0.13 -3.18 5.51
CA THR A 94 -0.48 -2.41 6.70
C THR A 94 -1.05 -3.31 7.80
N TYR A 95 -1.97 -4.19 7.46
CA TYR A 95 -2.54 -5.11 8.45
C TYR A 95 -1.52 -6.11 8.98
N TYR A 96 -0.61 -6.57 8.14
CA TYR A 96 0.49 -7.41 8.62
C TYR A 96 1.37 -6.65 9.61
N LEU A 97 1.77 -5.44 9.28
CA LEU A 97 2.61 -4.62 10.15
C LEU A 97 1.90 -4.25 11.46
N TYR A 98 0.61 -4.03 11.41
CA TYR A 98 -0.20 -3.69 12.58
C TYR A 98 -0.48 -4.89 13.49
N THR A 99 -0.79 -6.06 12.91
CA THR A 99 -1.26 -7.23 13.67
C THR A 99 -0.23 -8.33 13.83
N GLY A 100 0.77 -8.41 12.96
CA GLY A 100 1.72 -9.51 12.87
C GLY A 100 1.13 -10.80 12.31
N LYS A 101 -0.11 -10.80 11.84
CA LYS A 101 -0.78 -12.02 11.36
C LYS A 101 -0.27 -12.41 9.97
N MET A 102 0.25 -13.61 9.87
CA MET A 102 0.90 -14.12 8.68
C MET A 102 -0.02 -14.22 7.46
N ARG A 103 -1.32 -14.35 7.66
CA ARG A 103 -2.30 -14.39 6.56
C ARG A 103 -2.22 -13.14 5.67
N TYR A 104 -1.96 -11.98 6.28
CA TYR A 104 -1.83 -10.72 5.53
C TYR A 104 -0.53 -10.67 4.74
N TYR A 105 0.55 -11.19 5.30
CA TYR A 105 1.82 -11.31 4.57
C TYR A 105 1.67 -12.20 3.33
N LYS A 106 0.97 -13.33 3.48
CA LYS A 106 0.68 -14.23 2.36
C LYS A 106 -0.09 -13.54 1.25
N GLU A 107 -1.05 -12.70 1.61
CA GLU A 107 -1.79 -11.91 0.62
C GLU A 107 -0.91 -10.90 -0.10
N VAL A 108 0.03 -10.26 0.60
CA VAL A 108 1.01 -9.37 -0.04
C VAL A 108 1.82 -10.13 -1.09
N ILE A 109 2.33 -11.29 -0.75
CA ILE A 109 3.08 -12.15 -1.69
C ILE A 109 2.20 -12.54 -2.88
N ALA A 110 0.95 -12.92 -2.65
CA ALA A 110 0.02 -13.29 -3.71
C ALA A 110 -0.22 -12.15 -4.71
N VAL A 111 -0.34 -10.92 -4.22
CA VAL A 111 -0.50 -9.75 -5.08
C VAL A 111 0.76 -9.51 -5.92
N ILE A 112 1.93 -9.59 -5.31
CA ILE A 112 3.21 -9.42 -6.01
C ILE A 112 3.37 -10.47 -7.11
N ASP A 113 3.08 -11.73 -6.80
CA ASP A 113 3.15 -12.84 -7.76
C ASP A 113 2.18 -12.64 -8.93
N MET A 114 0.98 -12.15 -8.64
CA MET A 114 -0.01 -11.85 -9.67
C MET A 114 0.48 -10.76 -10.63
N ILE A 115 1.02 -9.67 -10.09
CA ILE A 115 1.55 -8.56 -10.88
C ILE A 115 2.72 -9.03 -11.76
N GLU A 116 3.62 -9.83 -11.20
CA GLU A 116 4.74 -10.42 -11.94
C GLU A 116 4.24 -11.32 -13.08
N SER A 117 3.19 -12.10 -12.83
CA SER A 117 2.61 -13.00 -13.84
C SER A 117 1.99 -12.26 -15.03
N PHE A 118 1.55 -11.02 -14.83
CA PHE A 118 1.07 -10.15 -15.91
C PHE A 118 2.20 -9.51 -16.71
N GLY A 119 3.45 -9.68 -16.28
CA GLY A 119 4.61 -9.13 -16.97
C GLY A 119 5.08 -7.78 -16.43
N ASP A 120 4.44 -7.21 -15.42
CA ASP A 120 4.91 -5.97 -14.79
C ASP A 120 5.97 -6.29 -13.73
N VAL A 121 7.12 -6.75 -14.19
CA VAL A 121 8.24 -7.16 -13.35
C VAL A 121 8.76 -6.00 -12.52
N ARG A 122 8.79 -4.81 -13.09
CA ARG A 122 9.31 -3.62 -12.41
C ARG A 122 8.46 -3.25 -11.19
N LEU A 123 7.15 -3.25 -11.34
CA LEU A 123 6.24 -2.99 -10.21
C LEU A 123 6.37 -4.07 -9.15
N ALA A 124 6.38 -5.35 -9.57
CA ALA A 124 6.52 -6.48 -8.64
C ALA A 124 7.83 -6.41 -7.85
N GLU A 125 8.93 -6.12 -8.49
CA GLU A 125 10.24 -5.96 -7.83
C GLU A 125 10.25 -4.78 -6.86
N GLY A 126 9.66 -3.65 -7.23
CA GLY A 126 9.53 -2.49 -6.37
C GLY A 126 8.73 -2.79 -5.10
N MET A 127 7.61 -3.48 -5.24
CA MET A 127 6.78 -3.91 -4.11
C MET A 127 7.52 -4.90 -3.22
N LYS A 128 8.20 -5.87 -3.80
CA LYS A 128 8.98 -6.86 -3.04
C LYS A 128 10.08 -6.18 -2.22
N LYS A 129 10.81 -5.26 -2.82
CA LYS A 129 11.86 -4.50 -2.14
C LYS A 129 11.31 -3.67 -0.99
N GLU A 130 10.21 -2.98 -1.22
CA GLU A 130 9.53 -2.18 -0.19
C GLU A 130 9.03 -3.06 0.95
N MET A 131 8.38 -4.17 0.62
CA MET A 131 7.90 -5.12 1.61
C MET A 131 9.04 -5.62 2.50
N LEU A 132 10.16 -6.05 1.91
CA LEU A 132 11.32 -6.51 2.67
C LEU A 132 11.90 -5.41 3.56
N GLN A 133 11.95 -4.19 3.07
CA GLN A 133 12.44 -3.05 3.84
C GLN A 133 11.52 -2.71 5.02
N LEU A 134 10.22 -2.69 4.82
CA LEU A 134 9.25 -2.34 5.85
C LEU A 134 9.06 -3.45 6.89
N THR A 135 9.33 -4.70 6.53
CA THR A 135 9.22 -5.85 7.44
C THR A 135 10.56 -6.24 8.07
N ALA A 136 11.63 -5.53 7.77
CA ALA A 136 12.96 -5.81 8.31
C ALA A 136 12.95 -5.76 9.85
N GLY A 137 13.64 -6.70 10.47
CA GLY A 137 13.74 -6.79 11.93
C GLY A 137 12.57 -7.50 12.61
N ARG A 138 11.55 -7.92 11.85
CA ARG A 138 10.46 -8.71 12.44
C ARG A 138 10.87 -10.16 12.61
N THR A 139 10.48 -10.75 13.75
CA THR A 139 10.74 -12.15 14.08
C THR A 139 9.60 -13.03 13.58
N PHE A 140 9.94 -14.12 12.90
CA PHE A 140 8.97 -15.07 12.36
C PHE A 140 9.16 -16.44 12.99
N ASN A 141 8.05 -17.11 13.28
CA ASN A 141 8.05 -18.45 13.83
C ASN A 141 7.82 -19.47 12.71
N LEU A 142 8.90 -20.12 12.27
CA LEU A 142 8.87 -21.10 11.20
C LEU A 142 8.02 -22.33 11.52
N GLU A 143 7.89 -22.69 12.79
CA GLU A 143 7.07 -23.83 13.22
C GLU A 143 5.58 -23.64 12.88
N LYS A 144 5.16 -22.39 12.72
CA LYS A 144 3.80 -22.04 12.31
C LYS A 144 3.62 -21.91 10.80
N GLY A 145 4.56 -22.41 10.01
CA GLY A 145 4.48 -22.39 8.57
C GLY A 145 4.68 -21.03 7.92
N GLN A 146 5.51 -20.20 8.52
CA GLN A 146 5.84 -18.89 7.96
C GLN A 146 6.81 -19.02 6.78
N PHE A 147 6.79 -18.01 5.90
CA PHE A 147 7.63 -18.02 4.71
C PHE A 147 9.11 -17.91 5.04
N PRO A 148 9.96 -18.70 4.38
CA PRO A 148 11.42 -18.61 4.56
C PRO A 148 11.99 -17.23 4.23
N LEU A 149 11.39 -16.48 3.33
CA LEU A 149 11.80 -15.12 2.98
C LEU A 149 11.81 -14.17 4.18
N ASN A 150 11.00 -14.44 5.17
CA ASN A 150 10.92 -13.62 6.37
C ASN A 150 12.19 -13.70 7.22
N ILE A 151 12.93 -14.78 7.10
CA ILE A 151 14.18 -14.98 7.84
C ILE A 151 15.23 -13.97 7.39
N VAL A 152 15.22 -13.60 6.12
CA VAL A 152 16.18 -12.66 5.54
C VAL A 152 16.10 -11.28 6.18
N THR A 153 14.96 -10.95 6.75
CA THR A 153 14.70 -9.63 7.34
C THR A 153 15.01 -9.54 8.82
N GLU A 154 15.37 -10.66 9.46
CA GLU A 154 15.67 -10.70 10.90
C GLU A 154 17.02 -10.10 11.26
N LYS A 155 17.83 -9.79 10.28
CA LYS A 155 19.11 -9.15 10.49
C LYS A 155 18.93 -7.64 10.57
#